data_09078b5932314ba7106e08d01277585b
#
_entry.id   09078b5932314ba7106e08d01277585b
#
_cell.length_a   1.000
_cell.length_b   1.000
_cell.length_c   1.000
_cell.angle_alpha   90.00
_cell.angle_beta   90.00
_cell.angle_gamma   90.00
#
_symmetry.space_group_name_H-M   'P 1'
#
loop_
_entity.id
_entity.type
_entity.pdbx_description
1 polymer ?
#
loop_
_entity_poly.entity_id
_entity_poly.type
_entity_poly.pdbx_seq_one_letter_code
_entity_poly.pdbx_strand_id
1 'polypeptide(L)'
;MSLRQFAAAAVVTATFGFAVSPAHAVTEIQWWHAMTGGNNDIVNRLAEEFNASQSDYKVVPTFKGAYPDTLNAGIAAFRAGTAPHILQVFEVGTATMMSAKGAIKPVYELMKDAGEPFDPKAYLPAITGYYSTSKGDMLSFPFNSSSMVMWINKDELKKAGVAEIPKTWPEVFDAAKKLKAAGHDTCGFSNAWASWANIEQFSAWHNVPIGTKANGLDGFDTVLEFNTPLHVKHLQNLV
;
A
#
# COMPACT_ATOMS: atom_id res chain seq x y z
N MET A 1 6.55 11.23 99.44
CA MET A 1 6.94 10.14 98.45
C MET A 1 6.01 10.25 97.30
N SER A 2 6.48 10.78 96.15
CA SER A 2 5.69 11.11 94.95
C SER A 2 5.84 10.01 93.85
N LEU A 3 4.74 9.44 93.47
CA LEU A 3 4.69 8.58 92.28
C LEU A 3 4.63 9.45 90.99
N ARG A 4 5.62 9.31 90.17
CA ARG A 4 5.59 9.89 88.80
C ARG A 4 4.91 8.91 87.82
N GLN A 5 3.79 9.35 87.26
CA GLN A 5 3.11 8.64 86.17
C GLN A 5 3.82 8.96 84.84
N PHE A 6 4.30 7.95 84.16
CA PHE A 6 4.75 8.05 82.77
C PHE A 6 3.56 7.75 81.83
N ALA A 7 3.13 8.76 81.11
CA ALA A 7 2.18 8.57 80.02
C ALA A 7 2.97 8.22 78.73
N ALA A 8 2.77 7.01 78.21
CA ALA A 8 3.31 6.60 76.89
C ALA A 8 2.32 7.02 75.82
N ALA A 9 2.74 7.97 74.99
CA ALA A 9 2.01 8.34 73.77
C ALA A 9 2.35 7.34 72.64
N ALA A 10 1.39 6.54 72.22
CA ALA A 10 1.51 5.68 71.03
C ALA A 10 1.28 6.52 69.76
N VAL A 11 2.33 6.75 68.99
CA VAL A 11 2.24 7.35 67.62
C VAL A 11 1.84 6.26 66.63
N VAL A 12 0.60 6.29 66.16
CA VAL A 12 0.12 5.43 65.07
C VAL A 12 0.56 6.09 63.78
N THR A 13 1.63 5.57 63.14
CA THR A 13 2.07 5.97 61.80
C THR A 13 1.21 5.23 60.78
N ALA A 14 0.21 5.90 60.21
CA ALA A 14 -0.57 5.39 59.09
C ALA A 14 0.30 5.47 57.83
N THR A 15 0.88 4.34 57.40
CA THR A 15 1.53 4.19 56.10
C THR A 15 0.47 4.12 55.03
N PHE A 16 0.22 5.21 54.35
CA PHE A 16 -0.50 5.21 53.06
C PHE A 16 0.38 4.52 52.03
N GLY A 17 0.10 3.24 51.74
CA GLY A 17 0.66 2.52 50.61
C GLY A 17 0.11 3.11 49.31
N PHE A 18 0.88 3.97 48.66
CA PHE A 18 0.60 4.30 47.24
C PHE A 18 0.83 3.04 46.43
N ALA A 19 -0.24 2.41 46.00
CA ALA A 19 -0.18 1.41 44.93
C ALA A 19 0.30 2.10 43.65
N VAL A 20 1.59 2.03 43.37
CA VAL A 20 2.15 2.44 42.10
C VAL A 20 1.69 1.37 41.09
N SER A 21 0.59 1.64 40.36
CA SER A 21 0.26 0.85 39.19
C SER A 21 1.44 0.95 38.22
N PRO A 22 1.96 -0.16 37.70
CA PRO A 22 3.00 -0.10 36.69
C PRO A 22 2.45 0.73 35.54
N ALA A 23 3.06 1.86 35.25
CA ALA A 23 2.77 2.60 34.03
C ALA A 23 3.21 1.70 32.88
N HIS A 24 2.25 1.07 32.18
CA HIS A 24 2.54 0.41 30.93
C HIS A 24 3.04 1.48 29.94
N ALA A 25 4.30 1.38 29.54
CA ALA A 25 4.83 2.23 28.50
C ALA A 25 4.08 1.93 27.20
N VAL A 26 3.51 2.95 26.58
CA VAL A 26 2.84 2.83 25.27
C VAL A 26 3.83 2.29 24.26
N THR A 27 3.47 1.22 23.55
CA THR A 27 4.31 0.65 22.51
C THR A 27 4.13 1.42 21.21
N GLU A 28 5.18 2.06 20.71
CA GLU A 28 5.13 2.77 19.42
C GLU A 28 5.26 1.79 18.25
N ILE A 29 4.35 1.91 17.28
CA ILE A 29 4.30 1.17 16.02
C ILE A 29 4.64 2.12 14.87
N GLN A 30 5.83 2.00 14.33
CA GLN A 30 6.26 2.79 13.18
C GLN A 30 5.61 2.26 11.91
N TRP A 31 4.88 3.12 11.20
CA TRP A 31 4.23 2.81 9.93
C TRP A 31 4.76 3.70 8.81
N TRP A 32 5.55 3.13 7.90
CA TRP A 32 6.07 3.85 6.74
C TRP A 32 5.17 3.68 5.53
N HIS A 33 4.83 4.80 4.88
CA HIS A 33 3.88 4.82 3.78
C HIS A 33 4.29 5.78 2.66
N ALA A 34 3.65 5.60 1.49
CA ALA A 34 3.88 6.36 0.26
C ALA A 34 2.70 7.26 -0.12
N MET A 35 1.73 7.47 0.77
CA MET A 35 0.53 8.25 0.47
C MET A 35 0.82 9.74 0.45
N THR A 36 0.46 10.43 -0.65
CA THR A 36 0.68 11.87 -0.88
C THR A 36 -0.64 12.65 -0.87
N GLY A 37 -0.55 13.97 -0.72
CA GLY A 37 -1.70 14.88 -0.79
C GLY A 37 -2.81 14.48 0.18
N GLY A 38 -4.06 14.53 -0.25
CA GLY A 38 -5.21 14.17 0.59
C GLY A 38 -5.19 12.75 1.15
N ASN A 39 -4.53 11.81 0.47
CA ASN A 39 -4.36 10.46 1.00
C ASN A 39 -3.42 10.41 2.22
N ASN A 40 -2.41 11.31 2.29
CA ASN A 40 -1.58 11.44 3.47
C ASN A 40 -2.40 11.91 4.68
N ASP A 41 -3.32 12.86 4.47
CA ASP A 41 -4.20 13.34 5.53
C ASP A 41 -5.13 12.24 6.05
N ILE A 42 -5.60 11.37 5.14
CA ILE A 42 -6.41 10.19 5.52
C ILE A 42 -5.59 9.23 6.38
N VAL A 43 -4.35 8.94 6.01
CA VAL A 43 -3.45 8.06 6.78
C VAL A 43 -3.23 8.61 8.19
N ASN A 44 -2.93 9.89 8.30
CA ASN A 44 -2.73 10.53 9.60
C ASN A 44 -3.99 10.44 10.47
N ARG A 45 -5.17 10.73 9.90
CA ARG A 45 -6.44 10.64 10.60
C ARG A 45 -6.74 9.21 11.07
N LEU A 46 -6.51 8.20 10.24
CA LEU A 46 -6.69 6.79 10.62
C LEU A 46 -5.78 6.41 11.81
N ALA A 47 -4.53 6.87 11.81
CA ALA A 47 -3.62 6.64 12.92
C ALA A 47 -4.08 7.38 14.19
N GLU A 48 -4.55 8.62 14.08
CA GLU A 48 -5.09 9.40 15.20
C GLU A 48 -6.33 8.73 15.80
N GLU A 49 -7.28 8.29 14.97
CA GLU A 49 -8.49 7.58 15.39
C GLU A 49 -8.15 6.27 16.11
N PHE A 50 -7.21 5.48 15.58
CA PHE A 50 -6.73 4.27 16.25
C PHE A 50 -6.07 4.60 17.59
N ASN A 51 -5.17 5.57 17.62
CA ASN A 51 -4.45 5.98 18.83
C ASN A 51 -5.40 6.51 19.92
N ALA A 52 -6.51 7.14 19.53
CA ALA A 52 -7.54 7.61 20.46
C ALA A 52 -8.45 6.48 20.98
N SER A 53 -8.52 5.34 20.30
CA SER A 53 -9.42 4.24 20.64
C SER A 53 -8.89 3.32 21.77
N GLN A 54 -7.59 3.39 22.06
CA GLN A 54 -6.93 2.53 23.04
C GLN A 54 -5.65 3.21 23.58
N SER A 55 -4.99 2.65 24.61
CA SER A 55 -3.83 3.24 25.29
C SER A 55 -2.54 2.42 25.22
N ASP A 56 -2.58 1.21 24.67
CA ASP A 56 -1.47 0.26 24.75
C ASP A 56 -0.47 0.46 23.60
N TYR A 57 -0.97 0.95 22.44
CA TYR A 57 -0.19 1.14 21.23
C TYR A 57 -0.36 2.55 20.69
N LYS A 58 0.69 3.06 20.05
CA LYS A 58 0.67 4.33 19.33
C LYS A 58 1.24 4.14 17.92
N VAL A 59 0.38 4.18 16.92
CA VAL A 59 0.79 4.16 15.52
C VAL A 59 1.36 5.53 15.15
N VAL A 60 2.58 5.53 14.59
CA VAL A 60 3.30 6.72 14.13
C VAL A 60 3.49 6.60 12.62
N PRO A 61 2.58 7.19 11.79
CA PRO A 61 2.73 7.19 10.36
C PRO A 61 3.87 8.10 9.92
N THR A 62 4.65 7.65 8.94
CA THR A 62 5.77 8.42 8.38
C THR A 62 5.76 8.29 6.86
N PHE A 63 5.55 9.40 6.17
CA PHE A 63 5.69 9.47 4.72
C PHE A 63 7.17 9.33 4.32
N LYS A 64 7.48 8.41 3.40
CA LYS A 64 8.85 8.11 2.95
C LYS A 64 9.11 8.41 1.47
N GLY A 65 8.27 9.20 0.83
CA GLY A 65 8.34 9.47 -0.59
C GLY A 65 7.33 8.64 -1.40
N ALA A 66 7.49 8.60 -2.72
CA ALA A 66 6.66 7.77 -3.59
C ALA A 66 6.90 6.26 -3.32
N TYR A 67 6.11 5.41 -3.97
CA TYR A 67 6.21 3.95 -3.76
C TYR A 67 7.62 3.38 -3.90
N PRO A 68 8.41 3.72 -4.96
CA PRO A 68 9.78 3.23 -5.08
C PRO A 68 10.69 3.75 -3.95
N ASP A 69 10.53 5.01 -3.54
CA ASP A 69 11.34 5.60 -2.48
C ASP A 69 11.06 4.92 -1.13
N THR A 70 9.77 4.70 -0.83
CA THR A 70 9.33 4.01 0.39
C THR A 70 9.85 2.58 0.43
N LEU A 71 9.79 1.83 -0.69
CA LEU A 71 10.32 0.47 -0.78
C LEU A 71 11.83 0.45 -0.57
N ASN A 72 12.57 1.33 -1.25
CA ASN A 72 14.02 1.44 -1.14
C ASN A 72 14.45 1.83 0.29
N ALA A 73 13.73 2.76 0.92
CA ALA A 73 13.96 3.12 2.31
C ALA A 73 13.73 1.93 3.25
N GLY A 74 12.68 1.14 3.02
CA GLY A 74 12.41 -0.09 3.78
C GLY A 74 13.51 -1.14 3.64
N ILE A 75 14.00 -1.38 2.42
CA ILE A 75 15.12 -2.30 2.15
C ILE A 75 16.40 -1.83 2.86
N ALA A 76 16.72 -0.53 2.78
CA ALA A 76 17.90 0.03 3.44
C ALA A 76 17.78 -0.10 4.97
N ALA A 77 16.63 0.22 5.54
CA ALA A 77 16.38 0.12 6.97
C ALA A 77 16.43 -1.32 7.48
N PHE A 78 15.90 -2.28 6.70
CA PHE A 78 16.02 -3.71 7.05
C PHE A 78 17.48 -4.14 7.13
N ARG A 79 18.31 -3.77 6.16
CA ARG A 79 19.74 -4.06 6.16
C ARG A 79 20.50 -3.41 7.32
N ALA A 80 20.03 -2.26 7.77
CA ALA A 80 20.58 -1.53 8.90
C ALA A 80 20.05 -1.99 10.27
N GLY A 81 19.09 -2.92 10.32
CA GLY A 81 18.46 -3.36 11.56
C GLY A 81 17.51 -2.32 12.18
N THR A 82 17.00 -1.38 11.38
CA THR A 82 16.12 -0.26 11.81
C THR A 82 14.81 -0.23 11.01
N ALA A 83 14.36 -1.38 10.53
CA ALA A 83 13.12 -1.48 9.76
C ALA A 83 11.89 -1.02 10.57
N PRO A 84 10.88 -0.42 9.93
CA PRO A 84 9.61 -0.11 10.58
C PRO A 84 8.84 -1.38 10.94
N HIS A 85 7.84 -1.25 11.80
CA HIS A 85 6.94 -2.35 12.13
C HIS A 85 5.95 -2.64 10.99
N ILE A 86 5.50 -1.58 10.29
CA ILE A 86 4.60 -1.67 9.14
C ILE A 86 5.22 -0.89 7.98
N LEU A 87 5.32 -1.54 6.82
CA LEU A 87 5.78 -0.94 5.58
C LEU A 87 4.72 -1.09 4.50
N GLN A 88 4.27 0.03 3.92
CA GLN A 88 3.44 -0.01 2.73
C GLN A 88 4.31 -0.36 1.52
N VAL A 89 3.89 -1.40 0.79
CA VAL A 89 4.55 -1.87 -0.44
C VAL A 89 3.50 -1.90 -1.55
N PHE A 90 3.84 -1.32 -2.71
CA PHE A 90 2.98 -1.41 -3.88
C PHE A 90 3.14 -2.78 -4.56
N GLU A 91 2.18 -3.16 -5.41
CA GLU A 91 2.08 -4.50 -5.99
C GLU A 91 3.35 -4.93 -6.75
N VAL A 92 3.99 -4.01 -7.45
CA VAL A 92 5.27 -4.27 -8.17
C VAL A 92 6.39 -4.69 -7.22
N GLY A 93 6.32 -4.25 -5.96
CA GLY A 93 7.29 -4.62 -4.92
C GLY A 93 7.04 -6.00 -4.29
N THR A 94 5.91 -6.66 -4.57
CA THR A 94 5.54 -7.92 -3.91
C THR A 94 6.58 -9.01 -4.12
N ALA A 95 7.03 -9.25 -5.35
CA ALA A 95 8.04 -10.26 -5.66
C ALA A 95 9.38 -9.96 -4.96
N THR A 96 9.78 -8.68 -4.87
CA THR A 96 10.97 -8.24 -4.13
C THR A 96 10.85 -8.59 -2.64
N MET A 97 9.70 -8.34 -2.03
CA MET A 97 9.46 -8.65 -0.63
C MET A 97 9.40 -10.15 -0.37
N MET A 98 8.83 -10.94 -1.29
CA MET A 98 8.84 -12.41 -1.21
C MET A 98 10.27 -12.97 -1.25
N SER A 99 11.19 -12.34 -2.00
CA SER A 99 12.58 -12.76 -2.11
C SER A 99 13.42 -12.42 -0.87
N ALA A 100 13.01 -11.43 -0.12
CA ALA A 100 13.73 -10.92 1.05
C ALA A 100 13.46 -11.80 2.28
N LYS A 101 14.10 -12.97 2.34
CA LYS A 101 13.91 -13.93 3.43
C LYS A 101 14.12 -13.27 4.81
N GLY A 102 13.10 -13.41 5.66
CA GLY A 102 13.10 -12.88 7.02
C GLY A 102 12.87 -11.37 7.12
N ALA A 103 12.67 -10.66 6.00
CA ALA A 103 12.39 -9.22 6.01
C ALA A 103 10.92 -8.90 6.34
N ILE A 104 10.02 -9.83 6.06
CA ILE A 104 8.60 -9.69 6.37
C ILE A 104 8.12 -10.86 7.23
N LYS A 105 7.14 -10.60 8.07
CA LYS A 105 6.28 -11.62 8.68
C LYS A 105 5.02 -11.71 7.82
N PRO A 106 4.82 -12.82 7.08
CA PRO A 106 3.62 -13.00 6.27
C PRO A 106 2.35 -12.87 7.11
N VAL A 107 1.34 -12.18 6.58
CA VAL A 107 0.13 -11.89 7.35
C VAL A 107 -0.62 -13.14 7.75
N TYR A 108 -0.65 -14.18 6.91
CA TYR A 108 -1.29 -15.47 7.25
C TYR A 108 -0.60 -16.16 8.43
N GLU A 109 0.74 -16.05 8.57
CA GLU A 109 1.48 -16.53 9.73
C GLU A 109 1.27 -15.64 10.95
N LEU A 110 1.30 -14.32 10.77
CA LEU A 110 1.11 -13.35 11.85
C LEU A 110 -0.24 -13.57 12.55
N MET A 111 -1.33 -13.69 11.79
CA MET A 111 -2.67 -13.91 12.34
C MET A 111 -2.80 -15.26 13.03
N LYS A 112 -2.21 -16.31 12.43
CA LYS A 112 -2.15 -17.64 13.04
C LYS A 112 -1.41 -17.63 14.37
N ASP A 113 -0.25 -17.00 14.43
CA ASP A 113 0.58 -16.94 15.64
C ASP A 113 -0.07 -16.09 16.73
N ALA A 114 -0.84 -15.07 16.36
CA ALA A 114 -1.62 -14.25 17.28
C ALA A 114 -2.92 -14.93 17.76
N GLY A 115 -3.32 -16.05 17.14
CA GLY A 115 -4.60 -16.71 17.43
C GLY A 115 -5.82 -15.92 16.94
N GLU A 116 -5.61 -14.97 16.02
CA GLU A 116 -6.67 -14.12 15.48
C GLU A 116 -7.31 -14.73 14.24
N PRO A 117 -8.63 -14.59 14.06
CA PRO A 117 -9.31 -15.11 12.88
C PRO A 117 -8.86 -14.37 11.63
N PHE A 118 -8.57 -15.12 10.58
CA PHE A 118 -8.15 -14.59 9.29
C PHE A 118 -8.83 -15.35 8.14
N ASP A 119 -9.66 -14.63 7.39
CA ASP A 119 -10.34 -15.18 6.20
C ASP A 119 -9.93 -14.37 4.94
N PRO A 120 -9.07 -14.93 4.07
CA PRO A 120 -8.71 -14.29 2.80
C PRO A 120 -9.91 -14.02 1.88
N LYS A 121 -11.02 -14.76 2.03
CA LYS A 121 -12.23 -14.58 1.23
C LYS A 121 -13.05 -13.34 1.62
N ALA A 122 -12.72 -12.71 2.75
CA ALA A 122 -13.30 -11.43 3.13
C ALA A 122 -12.84 -10.28 2.20
N TYR A 123 -11.78 -10.49 1.41
CA TYR A 123 -11.23 -9.52 0.47
C TYR A 123 -11.67 -9.83 -0.96
N LEU A 124 -11.67 -8.79 -1.81
CA LEU A 124 -11.96 -8.95 -3.23
C LEU A 124 -10.93 -9.87 -3.90
N PRO A 125 -11.35 -10.92 -4.62
CA PRO A 125 -10.41 -11.88 -5.24
C PRO A 125 -9.38 -11.23 -6.18
N ALA A 126 -9.78 -10.18 -6.91
CA ALA A 126 -8.89 -9.43 -7.78
C ALA A 126 -7.76 -8.72 -7.01
N ILE A 127 -7.97 -8.41 -5.73
CA ILE A 127 -7.00 -7.74 -4.87
C ILE A 127 -6.07 -8.76 -4.21
N THR A 128 -6.63 -9.86 -3.69
CA THR A 128 -5.82 -10.87 -2.97
C THR A 128 -4.71 -11.45 -3.80
N GLY A 129 -4.90 -11.61 -5.11
CA GLY A 129 -3.89 -12.13 -6.03
C GLY A 129 -2.57 -11.35 -6.03
N TYR A 130 -2.61 -10.03 -5.84
CA TYR A 130 -1.40 -9.19 -5.76
C TYR A 130 -0.58 -9.42 -4.50
N TYR A 131 -1.22 -9.81 -3.41
CA TYR A 131 -0.63 -9.87 -2.08
C TYR A 131 -0.45 -11.29 -1.59
N SER A 132 -0.58 -12.28 -2.47
CA SER A 132 -0.48 -13.69 -2.15
C SER A 132 0.64 -14.38 -2.92
N THR A 133 1.12 -15.49 -2.38
CA THR A 133 1.95 -16.43 -3.13
C THR A 133 1.13 -17.08 -4.24
N SER A 134 1.78 -17.77 -5.19
CA SER A 134 1.11 -18.61 -6.20
C SER A 134 0.24 -19.73 -5.60
N LYS A 135 0.41 -20.05 -4.31
CA LYS A 135 -0.40 -21.01 -3.55
C LYS A 135 -1.63 -20.38 -2.89
N GLY A 136 -1.76 -19.05 -2.96
CA GLY A 136 -2.87 -18.32 -2.36
C GLY A 136 -2.65 -17.86 -0.91
N ASP A 137 -1.44 -18.04 -0.35
CA ASP A 137 -1.13 -17.58 1.00
C ASP A 137 -0.90 -16.06 0.99
N MET A 138 -1.71 -15.29 1.71
CA MET A 138 -1.60 -13.84 1.77
C MET A 138 -0.38 -13.38 2.58
N LEU A 139 0.48 -12.63 1.94
CA LEU A 139 1.72 -12.10 2.52
C LEU A 139 1.50 -10.80 3.26
N SER A 140 0.53 -9.99 2.83
CA SER A 140 0.22 -8.69 3.40
C SER A 140 -1.28 -8.42 3.41
N PHE A 141 -1.72 -7.47 4.26
CA PHE A 141 -3.07 -6.94 4.18
C PHE A 141 -3.18 -5.96 3.01
N PRO A 142 -4.26 -6.03 2.21
CA PRO A 142 -4.60 -4.97 1.28
C PRO A 142 -4.91 -3.69 2.06
N PHE A 143 -4.26 -2.58 1.68
CA PHE A 143 -4.51 -1.28 2.28
C PHE A 143 -5.23 -0.33 1.31
N ASN A 144 -4.69 -0.20 0.11
CA ASN A 144 -5.28 0.55 -0.98
C ASN A 144 -5.02 -0.18 -2.29
N SER A 145 -5.91 -0.01 -3.25
CA SER A 145 -5.77 -0.60 -4.57
C SER A 145 -6.23 0.37 -5.63
N SER A 146 -5.54 0.35 -6.76
CA SER A 146 -5.81 1.24 -7.89
C SER A 146 -6.47 0.48 -9.02
N SER A 147 -7.28 1.19 -9.80
CA SER A 147 -7.83 0.72 -11.05
C SER A 147 -7.59 1.76 -12.13
N MET A 148 -7.26 1.32 -13.34
CA MET A 148 -7.09 2.20 -14.48
C MET A 148 -8.45 2.74 -14.93
N VAL A 149 -8.55 4.06 -15.07
CA VAL A 149 -9.73 4.75 -15.60
C VAL A 149 -9.30 5.79 -16.62
N MET A 150 -10.15 6.07 -17.58
CA MET A 150 -9.95 7.14 -18.55
C MET A 150 -10.77 8.38 -18.15
N TRP A 151 -10.07 9.46 -17.85
CA TRP A 151 -10.69 10.78 -17.67
C TRP A 151 -11.00 11.39 -19.01
N ILE A 152 -12.22 11.93 -19.18
CA ILE A 152 -12.71 12.43 -20.46
C ILE A 152 -13.22 13.84 -20.30
N ASN A 153 -12.68 14.76 -21.11
CA ASN A 153 -13.26 16.09 -21.29
C ASN A 153 -14.37 16.01 -22.35
N LYS A 154 -15.62 15.88 -21.91
CA LYS A 154 -16.77 15.71 -22.79
C LYS A 154 -17.01 16.94 -23.68
N ASP A 155 -16.71 18.14 -23.21
CA ASP A 155 -16.93 19.37 -23.98
C ASP A 155 -15.96 19.43 -25.15
N GLU A 156 -14.69 19.05 -24.93
CA GLU A 156 -13.68 19.02 -25.97
C GLU A 156 -13.97 17.91 -27.00
N LEU A 157 -14.42 16.72 -26.57
CA LEU A 157 -14.85 15.69 -27.51
C LEU A 157 -15.99 16.18 -28.39
N LYS A 158 -16.98 16.85 -27.81
CA LYS A 158 -18.12 17.42 -28.55
C LYS A 158 -17.68 18.47 -29.55
N LYS A 159 -16.79 19.39 -29.17
CA LYS A 159 -16.20 20.39 -30.07
C LYS A 159 -15.45 19.76 -31.25
N ALA A 160 -14.77 18.66 -31.00
CA ALA A 160 -14.04 17.90 -32.02
C ALA A 160 -14.94 16.98 -32.87
N GLY A 161 -16.26 17.01 -32.69
CA GLY A 161 -17.20 16.19 -33.42
C GLY A 161 -17.16 14.71 -33.05
N VAL A 162 -16.70 14.37 -31.83
CA VAL A 162 -16.76 13.02 -31.28
C VAL A 162 -18.04 12.88 -30.47
N ALA A 163 -19.02 12.17 -31.05
CA ALA A 163 -20.35 12.04 -30.47
C ALA A 163 -20.40 11.03 -29.30
N GLU A 164 -19.64 9.95 -29.42
CA GLU A 164 -19.66 8.85 -28.46
C GLU A 164 -18.33 8.77 -27.69
N ILE A 165 -18.43 8.36 -26.44
CA ILE A 165 -17.24 8.11 -25.59
C ILE A 165 -16.48 6.90 -26.15
N PRO A 166 -15.17 7.01 -26.44
CA PRO A 166 -14.38 5.88 -26.93
C PRO A 166 -14.41 4.70 -25.95
N LYS A 167 -14.60 3.49 -26.46
CA LYS A 167 -14.63 2.24 -25.69
C LYS A 167 -13.50 1.28 -26.05
N THR A 168 -12.81 1.55 -27.15
CA THR A 168 -11.71 0.74 -27.65
C THR A 168 -10.50 1.61 -27.96
N TRP A 169 -9.31 1.02 -28.00
CA TRP A 169 -8.09 1.74 -28.35
C TRP A 169 -8.15 2.41 -29.73
N PRO A 170 -8.63 1.75 -30.80
CA PRO A 170 -8.83 2.44 -32.09
C PRO A 170 -9.71 3.68 -31.98
N GLU A 171 -10.82 3.62 -31.24
CA GLU A 171 -11.70 4.78 -31.03
C GLU A 171 -11.01 5.89 -30.25
N VAL A 172 -10.16 5.56 -29.24
CA VAL A 172 -9.35 6.54 -28.50
C VAL A 172 -8.38 7.25 -29.46
N PHE A 173 -7.69 6.51 -30.32
CA PHE A 173 -6.77 7.10 -31.30
C PHE A 173 -7.50 7.98 -32.32
N ASP A 174 -8.66 7.57 -32.80
CA ASP A 174 -9.47 8.38 -33.72
C ASP A 174 -10.01 9.64 -33.04
N ALA A 175 -10.44 9.56 -31.80
CA ALA A 175 -10.84 10.71 -31.01
C ALA A 175 -9.66 11.68 -30.80
N ALA A 176 -8.47 11.16 -30.47
CA ALA A 176 -7.27 11.96 -30.30
C ALA A 176 -6.88 12.71 -31.57
N LYS A 177 -6.97 12.07 -32.76
CA LYS A 177 -6.74 12.71 -34.05
C LYS A 177 -7.74 13.85 -34.31
N LYS A 178 -9.03 13.62 -34.02
CA LYS A 178 -10.08 14.64 -34.19
C LYS A 178 -9.86 15.83 -33.24
N LEU A 179 -9.50 15.57 -31.98
CA LEU A 179 -9.14 16.62 -31.01
C LEU A 179 -7.98 17.47 -31.53
N LYS A 180 -6.92 16.83 -32.00
CA LYS A 180 -5.75 17.54 -32.57
C LYS A 180 -6.13 18.37 -33.80
N ALA A 181 -6.95 17.83 -34.70
CA ALA A 181 -7.44 18.55 -35.87
C ALA A 181 -8.36 19.74 -35.52
N ALA A 182 -9.06 19.68 -34.40
CA ALA A 182 -9.91 20.76 -33.87
C ALA A 182 -9.13 21.90 -33.18
N GLY A 183 -7.80 21.83 -33.16
CA GLY A 183 -6.94 22.89 -32.62
C GLY A 183 -6.45 22.66 -31.18
N HIS A 184 -6.50 21.44 -30.68
CA HIS A 184 -5.83 21.10 -29.43
C HIS A 184 -4.31 21.01 -29.67
N ASP A 185 -3.59 22.05 -29.24
CA ASP A 185 -2.17 22.25 -29.50
C ASP A 185 -1.23 21.29 -28.76
N THR A 186 -1.73 20.61 -27.69
CA THR A 186 -0.88 19.79 -26.83
C THR A 186 -0.91 18.32 -27.21
N CYS A 187 -1.98 17.63 -26.86
CA CYS A 187 -2.16 16.19 -27.18
C CYS A 187 -3.64 15.81 -27.14
N GLY A 188 -4.06 14.92 -28.00
CA GLY A 188 -5.42 14.37 -27.99
C GLY A 188 -5.63 13.29 -26.93
N PHE A 189 -4.55 12.72 -26.42
CA PHE A 189 -4.53 11.68 -25.39
C PHE A 189 -3.20 11.71 -24.65
N SER A 190 -3.22 11.48 -23.35
CA SER A 190 -2.02 11.23 -22.56
C SER A 190 -2.29 10.19 -21.48
N ASN A 191 -1.25 9.56 -20.99
CA ASN A 191 -1.33 8.68 -19.82
C ASN A 191 -0.19 8.97 -18.86
N ALA A 192 -0.40 8.58 -17.60
CA ALA A 192 0.65 8.51 -16.59
C ALA A 192 1.04 7.04 -16.38
N TRP A 193 2.23 6.81 -15.80
CA TRP A 193 2.70 5.46 -15.43
C TRP A 193 2.76 4.54 -16.65
N ALA A 194 3.59 4.92 -17.61
CA ALA A 194 3.62 4.32 -18.94
C ALA A 194 3.76 2.78 -18.94
N SER A 195 4.59 2.19 -18.09
CA SER A 195 4.72 0.74 -17.97
C SER A 195 3.42 0.10 -17.48
N TRP A 196 2.83 0.65 -16.43
CA TRP A 196 1.59 0.14 -15.84
C TRP A 196 0.41 0.25 -16.81
N ALA A 197 0.24 1.42 -17.44
CA ALA A 197 -0.86 1.67 -18.37
C ALA A 197 -0.73 0.90 -19.69
N ASN A 198 0.47 0.97 -20.33
CA ASN A 198 0.65 0.52 -21.71
C ASN A 198 1.22 -0.89 -21.84
N ILE A 199 1.75 -1.48 -20.76
CA ILE A 199 2.31 -2.83 -20.77
C ILE A 199 1.50 -3.74 -19.87
N GLU A 200 1.46 -3.47 -18.58
CA GLU A 200 0.86 -4.38 -17.58
C GLU A 200 -0.65 -4.46 -17.75
N GLN A 201 -1.37 -3.33 -17.75
CA GLN A 201 -2.82 -3.29 -17.92
C GLN A 201 -3.23 -3.76 -19.34
N PHE A 202 -2.49 -3.34 -20.35
CA PHE A 202 -2.72 -3.79 -21.71
C PHE A 202 -2.56 -5.31 -21.84
N SER A 203 -1.53 -5.89 -21.25
CA SER A 203 -1.30 -7.34 -21.23
C SER A 203 -2.41 -8.07 -20.49
N ALA A 204 -2.84 -7.56 -19.33
CA ALA A 204 -3.93 -8.15 -18.56
C ALA A 204 -5.25 -8.18 -19.33
N TRP A 205 -5.61 -7.09 -20.02
CA TRP A 205 -6.81 -7.03 -20.87
C TRP A 205 -6.79 -7.99 -22.06
N HIS A 206 -5.60 -8.32 -22.56
CA HIS A 206 -5.42 -9.23 -23.68
C HIS A 206 -5.07 -10.65 -23.24
N ASN A 207 -5.04 -10.90 -21.92
CA ASN A 207 -4.66 -12.20 -21.35
C ASN A 207 -3.32 -12.72 -21.87
N VAL A 208 -2.33 -11.84 -21.96
CA VAL A 208 -0.95 -12.20 -22.33
C VAL A 208 -0.01 -11.92 -21.15
N PRO A 209 0.96 -12.80 -20.88
CA PRO A 209 1.92 -12.57 -19.82
C PRO A 209 2.88 -11.44 -20.18
N ILE A 210 3.45 -10.79 -19.16
CA ILE A 210 4.56 -9.86 -19.29
C ILE A 210 5.90 -10.51 -18.97
N GLY A 211 5.89 -11.68 -18.37
CA GLY A 211 7.06 -12.46 -18.02
C GLY A 211 6.74 -13.93 -17.76
N THR A 212 7.76 -14.74 -17.78
CA THR A 212 7.69 -16.16 -17.42
C THR A 212 7.34 -16.34 -15.93
N LYS A 213 7.10 -17.59 -15.50
CA LYS A 213 6.92 -17.97 -14.08
C LYS A 213 5.82 -17.17 -13.38
N ALA A 214 4.61 -17.19 -13.96
CA ALA A 214 3.46 -16.44 -13.46
C ALA A 214 3.79 -14.95 -13.24
N ASN A 215 4.40 -14.30 -14.25
CA ASN A 215 4.87 -12.91 -14.20
C ASN A 215 5.84 -12.63 -13.03
N GLY A 216 6.66 -13.60 -12.66
CA GLY A 216 7.68 -13.47 -11.62
C GLY A 216 7.26 -13.98 -10.24
N LEU A 217 6.03 -14.41 -10.05
CA LEU A 217 5.56 -14.92 -8.75
C LEU A 217 6.15 -16.30 -8.40
N ASP A 218 6.53 -17.09 -9.39
CA ASP A 218 7.04 -18.46 -9.21
C ASP A 218 8.56 -18.58 -9.30
N GLY A 219 9.30 -17.47 -9.44
CA GLY A 219 10.77 -17.52 -9.43
C GLY A 219 11.46 -16.23 -9.82
N PHE A 220 12.71 -16.07 -9.34
CA PHE A 220 13.52 -14.85 -9.55
C PHE A 220 14.29 -14.83 -10.88
N ASP A 221 14.35 -15.94 -11.57
CA ASP A 221 14.91 -16.10 -12.91
C ASP A 221 13.84 -15.88 -14.00
N THR A 222 12.87 -15.03 -13.72
CA THR A 222 11.84 -14.59 -14.65
C THR A 222 12.46 -13.83 -15.80
N VAL A 223 12.02 -14.16 -17.01
CA VAL A 223 12.37 -13.45 -18.25
C VAL A 223 11.17 -12.62 -18.69
N LEU A 224 11.40 -11.36 -19.05
CA LEU A 224 10.35 -10.48 -19.56
C LEU A 224 9.95 -10.89 -20.98
N GLU A 225 8.63 -10.95 -21.26
CA GLU A 225 8.04 -11.43 -22.51
C GLU A 225 7.15 -10.40 -23.20
N PHE A 226 7.15 -9.15 -22.77
CA PHE A 226 6.27 -8.11 -23.33
C PHE A 226 6.71 -7.55 -24.71
N ASN A 227 7.74 -8.11 -25.35
CA ASN A 227 8.15 -7.75 -26.72
C ASN A 227 7.46 -8.65 -27.75
N THR A 228 6.15 -8.72 -27.72
CA THR A 228 5.34 -9.47 -28.71
C THR A 228 4.85 -8.56 -29.84
N PRO A 229 4.43 -9.09 -31.00
CA PRO A 229 3.80 -8.29 -32.06
C PRO A 229 2.61 -7.46 -31.57
N LEU A 230 1.86 -7.96 -30.59
CA LEU A 230 0.73 -7.26 -29.97
C LEU A 230 1.20 -5.99 -29.24
N HIS A 231 2.22 -6.11 -28.39
CA HIS A 231 2.79 -4.99 -27.64
C HIS A 231 3.43 -3.96 -28.56
N VAL A 232 4.21 -4.43 -29.55
CA VAL A 232 4.85 -3.55 -30.53
C VAL A 232 3.80 -2.74 -31.29
N LYS A 233 2.74 -3.39 -31.77
CA LYS A 233 1.64 -2.71 -32.48
C LYS A 233 0.93 -1.69 -31.58
N HIS A 234 0.67 -2.04 -30.32
CA HIS A 234 0.05 -1.12 -29.36
C HIS A 234 0.90 0.13 -29.16
N LEU A 235 2.19 -0.03 -28.89
CA LEU A 235 3.10 1.09 -28.66
C LEU A 235 3.29 1.95 -29.93
N GLN A 236 3.32 1.32 -31.11
CA GLN A 236 3.36 2.05 -32.39
C GLN A 236 2.11 2.91 -32.63
N ASN A 237 0.96 2.50 -32.13
CA ASN A 237 -0.27 3.27 -32.25
C ASN A 237 -0.33 4.49 -31.27
N LEU A 238 0.51 4.49 -30.23
CA LEU A 238 0.59 5.60 -29.25
C LEU A 238 1.51 6.72 -29.72
N VAL A 239 2.36 6.50 -30.72
CA VAL A 239 3.31 7.46 -31.30
C VAL A 239 2.72 8.12 -32.53
#